data_57677850aace543759200a52fc59bca3
#
_entry.id   57677850aace543759200a52fc59bca3
#
_cell.length_a   1.000
_cell.length_b   1.000
_cell.length_c   1.000
_cell.angle_alpha   90.00
_cell.angle_beta   90.00
_cell.angle_gamma   90.00
#
_symmetry.space_group_name_H-M   'P 1'
#
loop_
_entity.id
_entity.type
_entity.pdbx_description
1 polymer ?
#
loop_
_entity_poly.entity_id
_entity_poly.type
_entity_poly.pdbx_seq_one_letter_code
_entity_poly.pdbx_strand_id
1 'polypeptide(L)'
;MAIAHPFDYVKPKSLAEAIKIMARHGDRARVIAGGTDLICLMSDGAVNPDLVVDIKGVPGLAGISFKGGKLQIGALATFTDLLESKLIRDKFPVFAEMAGWVASNGVRNRATMVGNICSAVPCCDSGPILLVYDAAVLVKGPKGARKIPLEKWFLGPRKTDIRRGEIVTG
;
A
#
# COMPACT_ATOMS: atom_id res chain seq x y z
N MET A 1 4.79 -2.87 -22.39
CA MET A 1 5.53 -1.70 -22.92
C MET A 1 6.71 -1.39 -22.01
N ALA A 2 7.80 -0.86 -22.55
CA ALA A 2 8.93 -0.43 -21.73
C ALA A 2 8.61 0.92 -21.08
N ILE A 3 9.10 1.14 -19.85
CA ILE A 3 9.02 2.43 -19.18
C ILE A 3 10.02 3.36 -19.87
N ALA A 4 9.54 4.45 -20.47
CA ALA A 4 10.35 5.35 -21.27
C ALA A 4 11.16 6.36 -20.44
N HIS A 5 10.63 6.76 -19.27
CA HIS A 5 11.31 7.69 -18.38
C HIS A 5 12.38 6.96 -17.54
N PRO A 6 13.66 7.38 -17.57
CA PRO A 6 14.68 6.78 -16.73
C PRO A 6 14.43 7.10 -15.24
N PHE A 7 14.71 6.16 -14.37
CA PHE A 7 14.58 6.32 -12.92
C PHE A 7 15.63 5.51 -12.17
N ASP A 8 16.02 6.01 -11.02
CA ASP A 8 16.84 5.27 -10.07
C ASP A 8 15.98 4.33 -9.22
N TYR A 9 16.60 3.27 -8.71
CA TYR A 9 15.95 2.29 -7.85
C TYR A 9 16.75 2.08 -6.58
N VAL A 10 16.06 2.12 -5.43
CA VAL A 10 16.66 1.86 -4.12
C VAL A 10 15.82 0.93 -3.29
N LYS A 11 16.47 0.04 -2.56
CA LYS A 11 15.84 -0.91 -1.64
C LYS A 11 16.35 -0.66 -0.21
N PRO A 12 15.69 0.21 0.56
CA PRO A 12 16.09 0.53 1.93
C PRO A 12 16.00 -0.70 2.83
N LYS A 13 16.88 -0.79 3.81
CA LYS A 13 16.95 -1.90 4.77
C LYS A 13 16.10 -1.65 6.02
N SER A 14 15.61 -0.44 6.20
CA SER A 14 14.77 -0.07 7.34
C SER A 14 13.72 0.96 6.97
N LEU A 15 12.66 1.04 7.77
CA LEU A 15 11.62 2.06 7.60
C LEU A 15 12.17 3.48 7.81
N ALA A 16 13.10 3.65 8.74
CA ALA A 16 13.75 4.95 8.98
C ALA A 16 14.54 5.43 7.76
N GLU A 17 15.27 4.53 7.11
CA GLU A 17 15.98 4.82 5.86
C GLU A 17 15.01 5.19 4.73
N ALA A 18 13.95 4.40 4.56
CA ALA A 18 12.90 4.66 3.57
C ALA A 18 12.25 6.04 3.77
N ILE A 19 11.90 6.39 5.00
CA ILE A 19 11.34 7.71 5.37
C ILE A 19 12.33 8.83 5.04
N LYS A 20 13.62 8.68 5.37
CA LYS A 20 14.66 9.67 5.07
C LYS A 20 14.78 9.92 3.56
N ILE A 21 14.75 8.84 2.76
CA ILE A 21 14.80 8.92 1.30
C ILE A 21 13.56 9.65 0.77
N MET A 22 12.36 9.24 1.19
CA MET A 22 11.11 9.88 0.76
C MET A 22 11.03 11.35 1.17
N ALA A 23 11.49 11.72 2.37
CA ALA A 23 11.53 13.10 2.82
C ALA A 23 12.47 13.98 1.97
N ARG A 24 13.62 13.42 1.57
CA ARG A 24 14.60 14.11 0.73
C ARG A 24 14.09 14.33 -0.69
N HIS A 25 13.55 13.30 -1.33
CA HIS A 25 13.14 13.33 -2.73
C HIS A 25 11.72 13.85 -2.96
N GLY A 26 10.83 13.73 -1.97
CA GLY A 26 9.45 14.22 -2.04
C GLY A 26 8.70 13.62 -3.23
N ASP A 27 8.02 14.47 -4.00
CA ASP A 27 7.17 14.05 -5.13
C ASP A 27 7.93 13.44 -6.31
N ARG A 28 9.26 13.58 -6.33
CA ARG A 28 10.13 12.93 -7.32
C ARG A 28 10.38 11.46 -7.02
N ALA A 29 10.04 10.99 -5.83
CA ALA A 29 10.13 9.57 -5.47
C ALA A 29 8.75 8.92 -5.38
N ARG A 30 8.69 7.62 -5.67
CA ARG A 30 7.50 6.79 -5.47
C ARG A 30 7.86 5.53 -4.71
N VAL A 31 7.02 5.20 -3.73
CA VAL A 31 7.12 3.93 -3.00
C VAL A 31 6.55 2.81 -3.86
N ILE A 32 7.26 1.69 -3.93
CA ILE A 32 6.77 0.46 -4.55
C ILE A 32 6.64 -0.66 -3.52
N ALA A 33 5.44 -1.21 -3.40
CA ALA A 33 5.13 -2.45 -2.70
C ALA A 33 4.91 -3.58 -3.75
N GLY A 34 3.69 -3.91 -4.07
CA GLY A 34 3.35 -4.86 -5.13
C GLY A 34 3.71 -4.41 -6.55
N GLY A 35 3.58 -3.11 -6.81
CA GLY A 35 3.93 -2.46 -8.07
C GLY A 35 2.88 -2.58 -9.17
N THR A 36 1.79 -3.28 -8.95
CA THR A 36 0.77 -3.59 -9.98
C THR A 36 0.12 -2.34 -10.59
N ASP A 37 -0.06 -1.26 -9.80
CA ASP A 37 -0.54 0.02 -10.31
C ASP A 37 0.60 0.93 -10.75
N LEU A 38 1.65 1.07 -9.92
CA LEU A 38 2.73 2.00 -10.19
C LEU A 38 3.45 1.70 -11.52
N ILE A 39 3.75 0.43 -11.78
CA ILE A 39 4.45 0.05 -13.01
C ILE A 39 3.60 0.34 -14.24
N CYS A 40 2.28 0.09 -14.19
CA CYS A 40 1.37 0.43 -15.28
C CYS A 40 1.37 1.95 -15.53
N LEU A 41 1.22 2.75 -14.47
CA LEU A 41 1.24 4.22 -14.57
C LEU A 41 2.56 4.76 -15.14
N MET A 42 3.70 4.14 -14.78
CA MET A 42 5.00 4.50 -15.34
C MET A 42 5.12 4.08 -16.81
N SER A 43 4.61 2.91 -17.18
CA SER A 43 4.60 2.44 -18.57
C SER A 43 3.72 3.30 -19.49
N ASP A 44 2.62 3.84 -18.93
CA ASP A 44 1.71 4.73 -19.65
C ASP A 44 2.19 6.20 -19.66
N GLY A 45 3.30 6.50 -18.98
CA GLY A 45 3.82 7.86 -18.82
C GLY A 45 2.98 8.77 -17.94
N ALA A 46 1.99 8.23 -17.23
CA ALA A 46 1.12 8.99 -16.31
C ALA A 46 1.84 9.41 -15.02
N VAL A 47 2.88 8.66 -14.63
CA VAL A 47 3.73 8.94 -13.47
C VAL A 47 5.19 8.71 -13.87
N ASN A 48 6.03 9.72 -13.68
CA ASN A 48 7.43 9.71 -14.09
C ASN A 48 8.33 10.07 -12.89
N PRO A 49 8.55 9.14 -11.93
CA PRO A 49 9.42 9.40 -10.79
C PRO A 49 10.89 9.37 -11.19
N ASP A 50 11.72 10.18 -10.53
CA ASP A 50 13.18 10.09 -10.65
C ASP A 50 13.72 8.90 -9.83
N LEU A 51 12.97 8.48 -8.79
CA LEU A 51 13.40 7.43 -7.86
C LEU A 51 12.24 6.51 -7.47
N VAL A 52 12.47 5.21 -7.58
CA VAL A 52 11.56 4.17 -7.05
C VAL A 52 12.14 3.59 -5.76
N VAL A 53 11.38 3.67 -4.68
CA VAL A 53 11.77 3.21 -3.33
C VAL A 53 11.06 1.90 -3.02
N ASP A 54 11.77 0.79 -3.08
CA ASP A 54 11.23 -0.55 -2.85
C ASP A 54 11.21 -0.90 -1.36
N ILE A 55 10.02 -0.94 -0.77
CA ILE A 55 9.84 -1.24 0.65
C ILE A 55 9.72 -2.74 0.97
N LYS A 56 9.77 -3.63 0.00
CA LYS A 56 9.63 -5.09 0.21
C LYS A 56 10.71 -5.71 1.11
N GLY A 57 11.86 -5.04 1.23
CA GLY A 57 12.93 -5.45 2.13
C GLY A 57 12.84 -4.87 3.55
N VAL A 58 11.88 -4.01 3.83
CA VAL A 58 11.75 -3.34 5.12
C VAL A 58 11.06 -4.26 6.14
N PRO A 59 11.71 -4.61 7.26
CA PRO A 59 11.12 -5.46 8.29
C PRO A 59 9.87 -4.84 8.92
N GLY A 60 8.91 -5.71 9.32
CA GLY A 60 7.72 -5.30 10.06
C GLY A 60 6.59 -4.67 9.24
N LEU A 61 6.73 -4.62 7.90
CA LEU A 61 5.68 -4.13 7.00
C LEU A 61 4.79 -5.25 6.43
N ALA A 62 5.19 -6.51 6.57
CA ALA A 62 4.39 -7.65 6.16
C ALA A 62 3.57 -8.20 7.33
N GLY A 63 2.57 -9.01 7.00
CA GLY A 63 1.83 -9.82 7.95
C GLY A 63 0.43 -9.31 8.25
N ILE A 64 -0.36 -10.24 8.82
CA ILE A 64 -1.74 -10.05 9.21
C ILE A 64 -1.86 -10.54 10.66
N SER A 65 -2.40 -9.72 11.53
CA SER A 65 -2.56 -10.08 12.95
C SER A 65 -3.87 -9.55 13.53
N PHE A 66 -4.37 -10.24 14.57
CA PHE A 66 -5.54 -9.81 15.30
C PHE A 66 -5.21 -9.76 16.79
N LYS A 67 -5.18 -8.55 17.34
CA LYS A 67 -4.85 -8.30 18.75
C LYS A 67 -5.73 -7.20 19.31
N GLY A 68 -6.20 -7.37 20.55
CA GLY A 68 -7.03 -6.37 21.23
C GLY A 68 -8.28 -5.98 20.44
N GLY A 69 -8.95 -6.97 19.81
CA GLY A 69 -10.15 -6.71 19.02
C GLY A 69 -9.91 -6.00 17.67
N LYS A 70 -8.66 -5.83 17.26
CA LYS A 70 -8.31 -5.12 16.02
C LYS A 70 -7.56 -6.02 15.05
N LEU A 71 -8.01 -6.05 13.80
CA LEU A 71 -7.28 -6.63 12.68
C LEU A 71 -6.25 -5.61 12.20
N GLN A 72 -5.00 -6.04 12.07
CA GLN A 72 -3.93 -5.25 11.47
C GLN A 72 -3.40 -5.97 10.25
N ILE A 73 -3.36 -5.25 9.13
CA ILE A 73 -2.85 -5.72 7.83
C ILE A 73 -1.67 -4.83 7.46
N GLY A 74 -0.49 -5.42 7.33
CA GLY A 74 0.73 -4.69 6.99
C GLY A 74 0.77 -4.22 5.54
N ALA A 75 1.56 -3.19 5.27
CA ALA A 75 1.67 -2.56 3.95
C ALA A 75 2.10 -3.52 2.83
N LEU A 76 2.77 -4.62 3.17
CA LEU A 76 3.25 -5.63 2.24
C LEU A 76 2.38 -6.88 2.17
N ALA A 77 1.30 -6.96 2.97
CA ALA A 77 0.36 -8.08 2.89
C ALA A 77 -0.36 -8.07 1.54
N THR A 78 -0.16 -9.13 0.76
CA THR A 78 -0.75 -9.31 -0.57
C THR A 78 -2.20 -9.78 -0.47
N PHE A 79 -2.95 -9.69 -1.56
CA PHE A 79 -4.29 -10.30 -1.61
C PHE A 79 -4.22 -11.83 -1.49
N THR A 80 -3.15 -12.47 -1.96
CA THR A 80 -2.92 -13.90 -1.76
C THR A 80 -2.71 -14.20 -0.27
N ASP A 81 -1.95 -13.39 0.47
CA ASP A 81 -1.79 -13.56 1.91
C ASP A 81 -3.13 -13.48 2.65
N LEU A 82 -4.05 -12.60 2.22
CA LEU A 82 -5.41 -12.53 2.77
C LEU A 82 -6.20 -13.81 2.49
N LEU A 83 -6.15 -14.33 1.26
CA LEU A 83 -6.84 -15.56 0.86
C LEU A 83 -6.33 -16.79 1.64
N GLU A 84 -5.02 -16.88 1.86
CA GLU A 84 -4.37 -18.00 2.52
C GLU A 84 -4.41 -17.91 4.05
N SER A 85 -4.68 -16.73 4.61
CA SER A 85 -4.73 -16.51 6.04
C SER A 85 -5.90 -17.23 6.70
N LYS A 86 -5.60 -18.22 7.57
CA LYS A 86 -6.61 -18.88 8.41
C LYS A 86 -7.35 -17.86 9.28
N LEU A 87 -6.64 -16.87 9.83
CA LEU A 87 -7.21 -15.79 10.63
C LEU A 87 -8.30 -15.03 9.87
N ILE A 88 -8.03 -14.68 8.61
CA ILE A 88 -8.97 -13.95 7.75
C ILE A 88 -10.17 -14.83 7.43
N ARG A 89 -9.96 -16.07 7.00
CA ARG A 89 -11.06 -16.99 6.66
C ARG A 89 -12.00 -17.24 7.85
N ASP A 90 -11.44 -17.41 9.04
CA ASP A 90 -12.22 -17.75 10.23
C ASP A 90 -12.96 -16.54 10.85
N LYS A 91 -12.35 -15.36 10.86
CA LYS A 91 -12.85 -14.19 11.59
C LYS A 91 -13.35 -13.05 10.72
N PHE A 92 -12.86 -12.98 9.49
CA PHE A 92 -13.13 -11.88 8.55
C PHE A 92 -13.38 -12.40 7.13
N PRO A 93 -14.28 -13.39 6.92
CA PRO A 93 -14.42 -14.10 5.65
C PRO A 93 -14.70 -13.16 4.46
N VAL A 94 -15.35 -12.02 4.69
CA VAL A 94 -15.61 -11.02 3.66
C VAL A 94 -14.32 -10.44 3.04
N PHE A 95 -13.22 -10.37 3.80
CA PHE A 95 -11.92 -9.95 3.25
C PHE A 95 -11.32 -11.01 2.32
N ALA A 96 -11.51 -12.30 2.63
CA ALA A 96 -11.09 -13.37 1.73
C ALA A 96 -11.95 -13.39 0.45
N GLU A 97 -13.24 -13.22 0.58
CA GLU A 97 -14.16 -13.14 -0.55
C GLU A 97 -13.77 -11.97 -1.48
N MET A 98 -13.64 -10.75 -0.94
CA MET A 98 -13.21 -9.59 -1.71
C MET A 98 -11.85 -9.82 -2.37
N ALA A 99 -10.87 -10.37 -1.64
CA ALA A 99 -9.55 -10.66 -2.18
C ALA A 99 -9.60 -11.61 -3.39
N GLY A 100 -10.55 -12.55 -3.39
CA GLY A 100 -10.80 -13.48 -4.51
C GLY A 100 -11.29 -12.80 -5.79
N TRP A 101 -11.97 -11.66 -5.67
CA TRP A 101 -12.48 -10.88 -6.82
C TRP A 101 -11.43 -9.97 -7.44
N VAL A 102 -10.33 -9.68 -6.72
CA VAL A 102 -9.29 -8.79 -7.22
C VAL A 102 -8.53 -9.42 -8.39
N ALA A 103 -8.70 -8.88 -9.56
CA ALA A 103 -7.94 -9.17 -10.79
C ALA A 103 -7.63 -10.68 -11.02
N SER A 104 -6.37 -11.02 -11.35
CA SER A 104 -5.90 -12.39 -11.57
C SER A 104 -5.01 -12.90 -10.44
N ASN A 105 -4.75 -14.22 -10.40
CA ASN A 105 -3.82 -14.83 -9.45
C ASN A 105 -2.43 -14.17 -9.50
N GLY A 106 -1.91 -13.90 -10.69
CA GLY A 106 -0.61 -13.24 -10.88
C GLY A 106 -0.58 -11.83 -10.28
N VAL A 107 -1.68 -11.09 -10.38
CA VAL A 107 -1.83 -9.77 -9.77
C VAL A 107 -1.93 -9.90 -8.25
N ARG A 108 -2.79 -10.80 -7.73
CA ARG A 108 -2.98 -11.00 -6.29
C ARG A 108 -1.72 -11.41 -5.55
N ASN A 109 -0.82 -12.16 -6.20
CA ASN A 109 0.48 -12.53 -5.63
C ASN A 109 1.43 -11.34 -5.44
N ARG A 110 1.11 -10.19 -6.01
CA ARG A 110 1.94 -8.98 -5.95
C ARG A 110 1.20 -7.79 -5.33
N ALA A 111 -0.04 -7.55 -5.76
CA ALA A 111 -0.86 -6.46 -5.27
C ALA A 111 -1.11 -6.59 -3.77
N THR A 112 -0.89 -5.50 -3.04
CA THR A 112 -1.12 -5.43 -1.59
C THR A 112 -2.42 -4.68 -1.32
N MET A 113 -3.15 -5.08 -0.27
CA MET A 113 -4.36 -4.38 0.12
C MET A 113 -4.11 -2.90 0.45
N VAL A 114 -3.02 -2.63 1.15
CA VAL A 114 -2.60 -1.25 1.46
C VAL A 114 -2.20 -0.48 0.20
N GLY A 115 -1.52 -1.12 -0.76
CA GLY A 115 -1.23 -0.52 -2.06
C GLY A 115 -2.50 -0.12 -2.81
N ASN A 116 -3.53 -0.96 -2.78
CA ASN A 116 -4.82 -0.72 -3.42
C ASN A 116 -5.48 0.58 -2.88
N ILE A 117 -5.53 0.78 -1.55
CA ILE A 117 -6.06 2.03 -0.97
C ILE A 117 -5.12 3.23 -1.17
N CYS A 118 -3.81 3.02 -1.32
CA CYS A 118 -2.86 4.10 -1.62
C CYS A 118 -3.00 4.60 -3.06
N SER A 119 -3.39 3.74 -3.99
CA SER A 119 -3.69 4.11 -5.38
C SER A 119 -4.91 5.02 -5.49
N ALA A 120 -5.84 4.94 -4.53
CA ALA A 120 -7.05 5.74 -4.41
C ALA A 120 -7.83 5.87 -5.73
N VAL A 121 -7.90 4.77 -6.50
CA VAL A 121 -8.73 4.71 -7.70
C VAL A 121 -10.19 4.46 -7.32
N PRO A 122 -11.18 5.02 -8.06
CA PRO A 122 -12.59 4.83 -7.74
C PRO A 122 -13.06 3.37 -7.73
N CYS A 123 -12.40 2.50 -8.46
CA CYS A 123 -12.68 1.05 -8.50
C CYS A 123 -11.88 0.25 -7.46
N CYS A 124 -11.47 0.88 -6.36
CA CYS A 124 -10.72 0.24 -5.28
C CYS A 124 -11.58 -0.80 -4.55
N ASP A 125 -11.31 -2.09 -4.73
CA ASP A 125 -12.09 -3.19 -4.12
C ASP A 125 -12.01 -3.18 -2.59
N SER A 126 -10.87 -2.79 -2.03
CA SER A 126 -10.63 -2.80 -0.58
C SER A 126 -11.34 -1.67 0.16
N GLY A 127 -11.57 -0.54 -0.50
CA GLY A 127 -12.10 0.68 0.12
C GLY A 127 -13.43 0.48 0.83
N PRO A 128 -14.48 -0.03 0.16
CA PRO A 128 -15.81 -0.19 0.75
C PRO A 128 -15.80 -1.09 2.00
N ILE A 129 -15.13 -2.23 1.94
CA ILE A 129 -15.05 -3.17 3.08
C ILE A 129 -14.33 -2.53 4.25
N LEU A 130 -13.19 -1.89 4.00
CA LEU A 130 -12.43 -1.22 5.05
C LEU A 130 -13.21 -0.08 5.71
N LEU A 131 -14.06 0.64 4.95
CA LEU A 131 -14.95 1.67 5.51
C LEU A 131 -16.00 1.07 6.43
N VAL A 132 -16.61 -0.08 6.06
CA VAL A 132 -17.60 -0.79 6.92
C VAL A 132 -16.98 -1.25 8.23
N TYR A 133 -15.69 -1.57 8.24
CA TYR A 133 -14.95 -1.97 9.45
C TYR A 133 -14.30 -0.80 10.20
N ASP A 134 -14.67 0.43 9.94
CA ASP A 134 -14.09 1.64 10.58
C ASP A 134 -12.55 1.62 10.54
N ALA A 135 -11.98 1.20 9.42
CA ALA A 135 -10.54 1.05 9.28
C ALA A 135 -9.82 2.40 9.37
N ALA A 136 -8.56 2.33 9.72
CA ALA A 136 -7.68 3.49 9.70
C ALA A 136 -6.33 3.13 9.10
N VAL A 137 -5.78 4.05 8.32
CA VAL A 137 -4.47 3.95 7.69
C VAL A 137 -3.39 4.35 8.68
N LEU A 138 -2.37 3.51 8.82
CA LEU A 138 -1.22 3.78 9.68
C LEU A 138 -0.07 4.33 8.82
N VAL A 139 0.38 5.53 9.14
CA VAL A 139 1.49 6.19 8.45
C VAL A 139 2.62 6.51 9.40
N LYS A 140 3.85 6.44 8.89
CA LYS A 140 5.04 6.96 9.57
C LYS A 140 5.82 7.90 8.67
N GLY A 141 6.30 8.98 9.24
CA GLY A 141 7.06 10.00 8.52
C GLY A 141 8.07 10.72 9.41
N PRO A 142 8.75 11.76 8.90
CA PRO A 142 9.77 12.49 9.64
C PRO A 142 9.27 13.12 10.96
N LYS A 143 7.98 13.43 11.02
CA LYS A 143 7.32 14.04 12.20
C LYS A 143 6.69 13.01 13.14
N GLY A 144 6.96 11.72 12.96
CA GLY A 144 6.40 10.65 13.78
C GLY A 144 5.35 9.81 13.07
N ALA A 145 4.54 9.11 13.86
CA ALA A 145 3.46 8.25 13.36
C ALA A 145 2.11 8.96 13.51
N ARG A 146 1.20 8.71 12.57
CA ARG A 146 -0.20 9.11 12.68
C ARG A 146 -1.13 8.01 12.19
N LYS A 147 -2.34 8.01 12.73
CA LYS A 147 -3.43 7.13 12.35
C LYS A 147 -4.52 7.99 11.71
N ILE A 148 -4.93 7.63 10.51
CA ILE A 148 -5.89 8.39 9.71
C ILE A 148 -7.13 7.52 9.50
N PRO A 149 -8.32 7.91 9.99
CA PRO A 149 -9.55 7.21 9.64
C PRO A 149 -9.70 7.11 8.13
N LEU A 150 -10.12 5.94 7.63
CA LEU A 150 -10.16 5.70 6.18
C LEU A 150 -11.12 6.66 5.46
N GLU A 151 -12.20 7.08 6.12
CA GLU A 151 -13.13 8.12 5.62
C GLU A 151 -12.45 9.46 5.29
N LYS A 152 -11.31 9.74 5.95
CA LYS A 152 -10.49 10.96 5.76
C LYS A 152 -9.26 10.72 4.89
N TRP A 153 -9.03 9.47 4.50
CA TRP A 153 -7.86 9.11 3.71
C TRP A 153 -7.99 9.51 2.24
N PHE A 154 -9.18 9.29 1.66
CA PHE A 154 -9.44 9.59 0.26
C PHE A 154 -9.87 11.06 0.10
N LEU A 155 -9.01 11.87 -0.53
CA LEU A 155 -9.29 13.29 -0.82
C LEU A 155 -9.88 13.49 -2.21
N GLY A 156 -9.97 12.43 -3.01
CA GLY A 156 -10.47 12.40 -4.37
C GLY A 156 -9.80 11.31 -5.20
N PRO A 157 -10.19 11.15 -6.47
CA PRO A 157 -9.57 10.16 -7.35
C PRO A 157 -8.05 10.33 -7.39
N ARG A 158 -7.32 9.25 -7.07
CA ARG A 158 -5.83 9.19 -7.00
C ARG A 158 -5.21 10.22 -6.02
N LYS A 159 -5.98 10.69 -5.03
CA LYS A 159 -5.51 11.64 -4.01
C LYS A 159 -5.80 11.09 -2.61
N THR A 160 -4.77 11.06 -1.78
CA THR A 160 -4.84 10.60 -0.38
C THR A 160 -4.28 11.64 0.57
N ASP A 161 -4.59 11.53 1.88
CA ASP A 161 -4.02 12.40 2.92
C ASP A 161 -2.58 11.99 3.33
N ILE A 162 -1.80 11.45 2.40
CA ILE A 162 -0.38 11.20 2.63
C ILE A 162 0.41 12.51 2.52
N ARG A 163 1.36 12.72 3.41
CA ARG A 163 2.21 13.91 3.42
C ARG A 163 3.61 13.58 2.94
N ARG A 164 4.33 14.60 2.54
CA ARG A 164 5.72 14.47 2.08
C ARG A 164 6.58 13.71 3.09
N GLY A 165 7.26 12.68 2.63
CA GLY A 165 8.14 11.83 3.44
C GLY A 165 7.44 10.79 4.29
N GLU A 166 6.11 10.70 4.23
CA GLU A 166 5.36 9.64 4.91
C GLU A 166 5.34 8.34 4.10
N ILE A 167 5.30 7.23 4.82
CA ILE A 167 5.12 5.88 4.28
C ILE A 167 3.96 5.22 5.02
N VAL A 168 3.04 4.63 4.27
CA VAL A 168 1.98 3.83 4.83
C VAL A 168 2.55 2.50 5.31
N THR A 169 2.22 2.12 6.54
CA THR A 169 2.76 0.92 7.19
C THR A 169 1.71 -0.17 7.42
N GLY A 170 0.43 0.18 7.32
CA GLY A 170 -0.68 -0.75 7.47
C GLY A 170 -2.02 -0.06 7.41
#